data_36d83c4857282ec7077ea80ffd3ea39a
#
_entry.id   36d83c4857282ec7077ea80ffd3ea39a
#
_cell.length_a   1.000
_cell.length_b   1.000
_cell.length_c   1.000
_cell.angle_alpha   90.00
_cell.angle_beta   90.00
_cell.angle_gamma   90.00
#
_symmetry.space_group_name_H-M   'P 1'
#
loop_
_entity.id
_entity.type
_entity.pdbx_description
1 polymer ?
#
loop_
_entity_poly.entity_id
_entity_poly.type
_entity_poly.pdbx_seq_one_letter_code
_entity_poly.pdbx_strand_id
1 'polypeptide(L)'
;ILDFHRGLTEKHSYQANPWSWLVLGRPTSFFYESSGNCGNERCAQEILAMGTPILWWCSIFAVAITFGLFVRNLERSAAIILLGFAGTYLPWFFIQSRTTFYFYAISTLPFLILSLIYSLDKLKPFKNSNKFIVSFIILVAINFFYFLPIYLGISIPYSHWLSRMWLPSWI
;
A
#
# COMPACT_ATOMS: atom_id res chain seq x y z
N ILE A 1 -15.45 -6.57 -24.88
CA ILE A 1 -14.74 -6.59 -23.59
C ILE A 1 -14.31 -5.16 -23.20
N LEU A 2 -13.59 -4.43 -24.07
CA LEU A 2 -13.13 -3.06 -23.77
C LEU A 2 -14.29 -2.09 -23.48
N ASP A 3 -15.37 -2.14 -24.24
CA ASP A 3 -16.54 -1.27 -24.05
C ASP A 3 -17.28 -1.60 -22.75
N PHE A 4 -17.39 -2.88 -22.38
CA PHE A 4 -17.90 -3.30 -21.09
C PHE A 4 -17.08 -2.71 -19.94
N HIS A 5 -15.75 -2.81 -20.03
CA HIS A 5 -14.87 -2.27 -18.99
C HIS A 5 -14.87 -0.73 -18.91
N ARG A 6 -15.13 -0.03 -20.02
CA ARG A 6 -15.30 1.43 -20.03
C ARG A 6 -16.64 1.86 -19.41
N GLY A 7 -17.66 1.04 -19.54
CA GLY A 7 -19.01 1.30 -19.04
C GLY A 7 -19.23 1.06 -17.55
N LEU A 8 -18.23 0.54 -16.80
CA LEU A 8 -18.33 0.30 -15.36
C LEU A 8 -18.19 1.62 -14.58
N THR A 9 -19.25 2.41 -14.55
CA THR A 9 -19.30 3.73 -13.88
C THR A 9 -20.14 3.73 -12.61
N GLU A 10 -20.71 2.59 -12.21
CA GLU A 10 -21.49 2.48 -10.99
C GLU A 10 -20.63 2.78 -9.76
N LYS A 11 -21.12 3.66 -8.90
CA LYS A 11 -20.42 4.02 -7.66
C LYS A 11 -20.43 2.86 -6.68
N HIS A 12 -19.29 2.62 -6.04
CA HIS A 12 -19.14 1.58 -5.03
C HIS A 12 -18.57 2.20 -3.73
N SER A 13 -19.03 1.71 -2.57
CA SER A 13 -18.60 2.24 -1.25
C SER A 13 -17.09 2.18 -1.03
N TYR A 14 -16.41 1.16 -1.59
CA TYR A 14 -14.95 0.98 -1.54
C TYR A 14 -14.23 1.53 -2.78
N GLN A 15 -14.88 2.34 -3.59
CA GLN A 15 -14.23 3.00 -4.71
C GLN A 15 -13.07 3.88 -4.20
N ALA A 16 -11.92 3.76 -4.85
CA ALA A 16 -10.72 4.50 -4.53
C ALA A 16 -10.09 5.05 -5.80
N ASN A 17 -9.86 6.35 -5.84
CA ASN A 17 -9.17 6.99 -6.96
C ASN A 17 -7.65 6.75 -6.90
N PRO A 18 -6.94 6.68 -8.04
CA PRO A 18 -5.51 6.40 -8.09
C PRO A 18 -4.67 7.30 -7.19
N TRP A 19 -4.99 8.58 -7.07
CA TRP A 19 -4.26 9.52 -6.21
C TRP A 19 -4.29 9.16 -4.72
N SER A 20 -5.30 8.40 -4.27
CA SER A 20 -5.41 7.95 -2.87
C SER A 20 -4.69 6.62 -2.59
N TRP A 21 -4.29 5.87 -3.63
CA TRP A 21 -3.74 4.53 -3.46
C TRP A 21 -2.41 4.52 -2.72
N LEU A 22 -1.49 5.42 -3.08
CA LEU A 22 -0.17 5.47 -2.46
C LEU A 22 -0.24 5.83 -0.97
N VAL A 23 -1.23 6.62 -0.56
CA VAL A 23 -1.44 6.97 0.85
C VAL A 23 -2.37 6.01 1.60
N LEU A 24 -2.79 4.90 0.95
CA LEU A 24 -3.75 3.94 1.52
C LEU A 24 -5.08 4.60 1.91
N GLY A 25 -5.54 5.56 1.10
CA GLY A 25 -6.68 6.41 1.46
C GLY A 25 -8.01 5.67 1.61
N ARG A 26 -8.26 4.64 0.80
CA ARG A 26 -9.47 3.80 0.88
C ARG A 26 -9.12 2.37 0.47
N PRO A 27 -8.70 1.50 1.40
CA PRO A 27 -8.54 0.08 1.17
C PRO A 27 -9.86 -0.59 0.81
N THR A 28 -9.80 -1.76 0.20
CA THR A 28 -11.00 -2.50 -0.17
C THR A 28 -11.24 -3.62 0.82
N SER A 29 -12.36 -3.59 1.56
CA SER A 29 -12.78 -4.70 2.39
C SER A 29 -13.50 -5.73 1.51
N PHE A 30 -12.95 -6.94 1.45
CA PHE A 30 -13.56 -8.06 0.74
C PHE A 30 -14.54 -8.84 1.61
N PHE A 31 -14.35 -8.77 2.92
CA PHE A 31 -15.20 -9.43 3.88
C PHE A 31 -15.16 -8.65 5.20
N TYR A 32 -16.32 -8.46 5.81
CA TYR A 32 -16.45 -7.94 7.16
C TYR A 32 -17.62 -8.61 7.86
N GLU A 33 -17.38 -9.12 9.05
CA GLU A 33 -18.41 -9.63 9.93
C GLU A 33 -18.12 -9.20 11.37
N SER A 34 -19.16 -8.77 12.07
CA SER A 34 -19.08 -8.45 13.48
C SER A 34 -20.12 -9.28 14.22
N SER A 35 -19.74 -10.50 14.54
CA SER A 35 -20.56 -11.49 15.23
C SER A 35 -19.74 -12.26 16.27
N GLY A 36 -20.42 -12.97 17.14
CA GLY A 36 -19.76 -13.76 18.18
C GLY A 36 -19.28 -12.94 19.37
N ASN A 37 -18.65 -13.61 20.32
CA ASN A 37 -18.21 -13.06 21.58
C ASN A 37 -16.71 -13.33 21.80
N CYS A 38 -15.93 -12.27 21.94
CA CYS A 38 -14.49 -12.29 22.20
C CYS A 38 -14.20 -11.85 23.65
N GLY A 39 -14.73 -12.59 24.61
CA GLY A 39 -14.63 -12.24 26.03
C GLY A 39 -15.72 -11.23 26.42
N ASN A 40 -15.34 -10.01 26.77
CA ASN A 40 -16.28 -8.98 27.24
C ASN A 40 -16.84 -8.08 26.11
N GLU A 41 -16.43 -8.31 24.87
CA GLU A 41 -16.84 -7.53 23.71
C GLU A 41 -17.16 -8.42 22.50
N ARG A 42 -17.84 -7.85 21.48
CA ARG A 42 -18.09 -8.52 20.22
C ARG A 42 -16.79 -8.77 19.47
N CYS A 43 -16.75 -9.81 18.66
CA CYS A 43 -15.67 -10.04 17.70
C CYS A 43 -15.86 -9.16 16.46
N ALA A 44 -14.76 -8.90 15.77
CA ALA A 44 -14.74 -8.40 14.41
C ALA A 44 -13.80 -9.26 13.57
N GLN A 45 -14.23 -9.57 12.36
CA GLN A 45 -13.47 -10.33 11.38
C GLN A 45 -13.50 -9.57 10.07
N GLU A 46 -12.34 -9.33 9.47
CA GLU A 46 -12.24 -8.59 8.22
C GLU A 46 -11.14 -9.15 7.33
N ILE A 47 -11.39 -9.16 6.02
CA ILE A 47 -10.36 -9.37 5.00
C ILE A 47 -10.21 -8.05 4.25
N LEU A 48 -9.18 -7.29 4.61
CA LEU A 48 -8.92 -5.96 4.07
C LEU A 48 -7.75 -6.01 3.07
N ALA A 49 -8.04 -5.72 1.79
CA ALA A 49 -6.99 -5.53 0.79
C ALA A 49 -6.29 -4.19 1.02
N MET A 50 -5.17 -4.24 1.72
CA MET A 50 -4.36 -3.08 2.08
C MET A 50 -2.88 -3.46 2.06
N GLY A 51 -2.02 -2.54 1.64
CA GLY A 51 -0.57 -2.72 1.77
C GLY A 51 -0.11 -2.51 3.22
N THR A 52 1.05 -3.07 3.58
CA THR A 52 1.68 -2.80 4.88
C THR A 52 1.99 -1.30 5.00
N PRO A 53 1.35 -0.54 5.92
CA PRO A 53 1.39 0.92 5.90
C PRO A 53 2.79 1.52 5.90
N ILE A 54 3.67 1.08 6.80
CA ILE A 54 5.03 1.62 6.88
C ILE A 54 5.81 1.39 5.59
N LEU A 55 5.75 0.19 5.02
CA LEU A 55 6.42 -0.11 3.75
C LEU A 55 5.86 0.78 2.64
N TRP A 56 4.54 0.89 2.56
CA TRP A 56 3.86 1.62 1.50
C TRP A 56 4.17 3.13 1.55
N TRP A 57 4.03 3.73 2.73
CA TRP A 57 4.30 5.17 2.90
C TRP A 57 5.78 5.52 2.73
N CYS A 58 6.69 4.69 3.26
CA CYS A 58 8.12 4.89 3.02
C CYS A 58 8.50 4.75 1.55
N SER A 59 7.78 3.93 0.79
CA SER A 59 8.01 3.79 -0.65
C SER A 59 7.71 5.06 -1.44
N ILE A 60 6.79 5.91 -0.99
CA ILE A 60 6.53 7.22 -1.63
C ILE A 60 7.79 8.09 -1.58
N PHE A 61 8.40 8.18 -0.41
CA PHE A 61 9.65 8.92 -0.24
C PHE A 61 10.80 8.29 -1.05
N ALA A 62 10.85 6.96 -1.10
CA ALA A 62 11.84 6.26 -1.90
C ALA A 62 11.68 6.53 -3.41
N VAL A 63 10.46 6.60 -3.93
CA VAL A 63 10.21 7.00 -5.33
C VAL A 63 10.70 8.43 -5.58
N ALA A 64 10.43 9.36 -4.66
CA ALA A 64 10.91 10.74 -4.77
C ALA A 64 12.45 10.81 -4.75
N ILE A 65 13.11 10.05 -3.86
CA ILE A 65 14.58 9.94 -3.81
C ILE A 65 15.11 9.34 -5.12
N THR A 66 14.51 8.25 -5.60
CA THR A 66 14.90 7.60 -6.87
C THR A 66 14.79 8.57 -8.03
N PHE A 67 13.72 9.37 -8.08
CA PHE A 67 13.54 10.42 -9.09
C PHE A 67 14.61 11.50 -9.00
N GLY A 68 14.88 12.03 -7.80
CA GLY A 68 15.94 13.02 -7.58
C GLY A 68 17.33 12.52 -8.00
N LEU A 69 17.66 11.27 -7.65
CA LEU A 69 18.92 10.64 -8.06
C LEU A 69 18.98 10.40 -9.58
N PHE A 70 17.86 10.03 -10.19
CA PHE A 70 17.79 9.89 -11.64
C PHE A 70 18.07 11.21 -12.35
N VAL A 71 17.40 12.29 -11.94
CA VAL A 71 17.61 13.62 -12.54
C VAL A 71 19.06 14.09 -12.39
N ARG A 72 19.70 13.75 -11.26
CA ARG A 72 21.09 14.17 -11.00
C ARG A 72 22.12 13.35 -11.75
N ASN A 73 21.94 12.03 -11.79
CA ASN A 73 22.99 11.08 -12.22
C ASN A 73 22.66 10.33 -13.51
N LEU A 74 21.42 10.39 -14.00
CA LEU A 74 20.91 9.65 -15.17
C LEU A 74 21.19 8.13 -15.12
N GLU A 75 21.14 7.54 -13.92
CA GLU A 75 21.41 6.12 -13.73
C GLU A 75 20.32 5.25 -14.37
N ARG A 76 20.74 4.25 -15.14
CA ARG A 76 19.81 3.32 -15.83
C ARG A 76 18.89 2.57 -14.87
N SER A 77 19.40 2.14 -13.72
CA SER A 77 18.60 1.43 -12.72
C SER A 77 17.43 2.30 -12.22
N ALA A 78 17.70 3.56 -11.90
CA ALA A 78 16.66 4.50 -11.51
C ALA A 78 15.64 4.74 -12.63
N ALA A 79 16.10 4.87 -13.89
CA ALA A 79 15.23 5.03 -15.05
C ALA A 79 14.27 3.83 -15.21
N ILE A 80 14.76 2.60 -15.12
CA ILE A 80 13.94 1.39 -15.26
C ILE A 80 12.89 1.31 -14.16
N ILE A 81 13.27 1.59 -12.90
CA ILE A 81 12.36 1.58 -11.76
C ILE A 81 11.25 2.62 -11.96
N LEU A 82 11.62 3.84 -12.33
CA LEU A 82 10.67 4.93 -12.54
C LEU A 82 9.75 4.70 -13.74
N LEU A 83 10.28 4.13 -14.83
CA LEU A 83 9.46 3.75 -15.99
C LEU A 83 8.45 2.66 -15.63
N GLY A 84 8.86 1.66 -14.86
CA GLY A 84 7.96 0.62 -14.39
C GLY A 84 6.89 1.18 -13.44
N PHE A 85 7.28 2.05 -12.49
CA PHE A 85 6.34 2.77 -11.63
C PHE A 85 5.35 3.61 -12.44
N ALA A 86 5.86 4.45 -13.35
CA ALA A 86 5.04 5.30 -14.19
C ALA A 86 4.10 4.48 -15.08
N GLY A 87 4.60 3.41 -15.73
CA GLY A 87 3.82 2.56 -16.61
C GLY A 87 2.70 1.78 -15.92
N THR A 88 2.85 1.45 -14.63
CA THR A 88 1.83 0.72 -13.86
C THR A 88 0.88 1.63 -13.07
N TYR A 89 1.28 2.87 -12.79
CA TYR A 89 0.51 3.79 -11.96
C TYR A 89 -0.17 4.91 -12.77
N LEU A 90 0.56 5.60 -13.66
CA LEU A 90 0.02 6.78 -14.36
C LEU A 90 -1.16 6.48 -15.30
N PRO A 91 -1.25 5.33 -15.99
CA PRO A 91 -2.39 5.06 -16.87
C PRO A 91 -3.76 5.14 -16.18
N TRP A 92 -3.82 4.85 -14.88
CA TRP A 92 -5.05 4.92 -14.10
C TRP A 92 -5.63 6.33 -13.99
N PHE A 93 -4.81 7.37 -14.12
CA PHE A 93 -5.28 8.75 -14.11
C PHE A 93 -6.06 9.16 -15.36
N PHE A 94 -5.89 8.43 -16.45
CA PHE A 94 -6.64 8.66 -17.70
C PHE A 94 -8.00 7.98 -17.73
N ILE A 95 -8.29 7.10 -16.78
CA ILE A 95 -9.52 6.30 -16.73
C ILE A 95 -10.30 6.50 -15.42
N GLN A 96 -10.23 7.67 -14.82
CA GLN A 96 -10.88 7.98 -13.53
C GLN A 96 -12.41 7.99 -13.58
N SER A 97 -13.01 8.07 -14.76
CA SER A 97 -14.46 7.92 -14.95
C SER A 97 -14.98 6.53 -14.58
N ARG A 98 -14.10 5.53 -14.60
CA ARG A 98 -14.39 4.16 -14.22
C ARG A 98 -14.30 3.99 -12.71
N THR A 99 -15.16 3.13 -12.14
CA THR A 99 -15.01 2.67 -10.76
C THR A 99 -13.72 1.89 -10.60
N THR A 100 -12.80 2.43 -9.80
CA THR A 100 -11.49 1.83 -9.51
C THR A 100 -11.38 1.50 -8.03
N PHE A 101 -10.52 0.55 -7.68
CA PHE A 101 -10.32 0.06 -6.33
C PHE A 101 -8.84 0.06 -5.97
N TYR A 102 -8.56 0.15 -4.67
CA TYR A 102 -7.19 0.15 -4.17
C TYR A 102 -6.36 -1.07 -4.61
N PHE A 103 -6.95 -2.26 -4.69
CA PHE A 103 -6.20 -3.48 -5.04
C PHE A 103 -5.59 -3.45 -6.45
N TYR A 104 -6.00 -2.55 -7.33
CA TYR A 104 -5.32 -2.35 -8.62
C TYR A 104 -3.89 -1.82 -8.44
N ALA A 105 -3.60 -1.15 -7.33
CA ALA A 105 -2.27 -0.66 -7.02
C ALA A 105 -1.22 -1.76 -6.81
N ILE A 106 -1.64 -3.04 -6.71
CA ILE A 106 -0.72 -4.17 -6.54
C ILE A 106 0.28 -4.28 -7.70
N SER A 107 -0.10 -3.86 -8.90
CA SER A 107 0.79 -3.83 -10.06
C SER A 107 1.96 -2.84 -9.89
N THR A 108 1.78 -1.83 -9.05
CA THR A 108 2.79 -0.79 -8.76
C THR A 108 3.75 -1.23 -7.64
N LEU A 109 3.32 -2.17 -6.78
CA LEU A 109 4.09 -2.59 -5.59
C LEU A 109 5.52 -3.06 -5.90
N PRO A 110 5.82 -3.84 -6.94
CA PRO A 110 7.19 -4.24 -7.24
C PRO A 110 8.12 -3.05 -7.43
N PHE A 111 7.66 -1.99 -8.09
CA PHE A 111 8.45 -0.78 -8.35
C PHE A 111 8.59 0.11 -7.13
N LEU A 112 7.61 0.10 -6.22
CA LEU A 112 7.72 0.73 -4.91
C LEU A 112 8.81 0.05 -4.08
N ILE A 113 8.84 -1.28 -4.04
CA ILE A 113 9.87 -2.06 -3.33
C ILE A 113 11.24 -1.84 -3.96
N LEU A 114 11.35 -1.86 -5.29
CA LEU A 114 12.60 -1.59 -5.99
C LEU A 114 13.13 -0.18 -5.71
N SER A 115 12.24 0.84 -5.63
CA SER A 115 12.62 2.19 -5.22
C SER A 115 13.17 2.23 -3.79
N LEU A 116 12.54 1.49 -2.86
CA LEU A 116 13.03 1.35 -1.49
C LEU A 116 14.43 0.73 -1.46
N ILE A 117 14.60 -0.41 -2.13
CA ILE A 117 15.88 -1.12 -2.18
C ILE A 117 16.96 -0.20 -2.78
N TYR A 118 16.66 0.45 -3.90
CA TYR A 118 17.58 1.37 -4.56
C TYR A 118 17.97 2.54 -3.64
N SER A 119 17.01 3.15 -2.96
CA SER A 119 17.26 4.26 -2.04
C SER A 119 18.08 3.82 -0.83
N LEU A 120 17.77 2.66 -0.24
CA LEU A 120 18.52 2.08 0.88
C LEU A 120 19.96 1.69 0.48
N ASP A 121 20.15 1.21 -0.75
CA ASP A 121 21.50 0.89 -1.28
C ASP A 121 22.39 2.14 -1.33
N LYS A 122 21.83 3.29 -1.71
CA LYS A 122 22.56 4.57 -1.70
C LYS A 122 22.96 5.06 -0.31
N LEU A 123 22.37 4.52 0.75
CA LEU A 123 22.76 4.82 2.14
C LEU A 123 23.97 4.01 2.62
N LYS A 124 24.34 2.91 1.96
CA LYS A 124 25.42 2.00 2.39
C LYS A 124 26.77 2.69 2.69
N PRO A 125 27.20 3.72 1.96
CA PRO A 125 28.44 4.43 2.26
C PRO A 125 28.44 5.18 3.59
N PHE A 126 27.25 5.44 4.17
CA PHE A 126 27.15 6.19 5.41
C PHE A 126 27.36 5.30 6.64
N LYS A 127 27.97 5.87 7.69
CA LYS A 127 28.16 5.20 8.99
C LYS A 127 26.83 4.74 9.57
N ASN A 128 26.78 3.49 10.05
CA ASN A 128 25.57 2.86 10.63
C ASN A 128 24.41 2.56 9.65
N SER A 129 24.61 2.68 8.36
CA SER A 129 23.56 2.38 7.37
C SER A 129 22.99 0.96 7.49
N ASN A 130 23.84 -0.05 7.77
CA ASN A 130 23.38 -1.42 7.97
C ASN A 130 22.43 -1.54 9.19
N LYS A 131 22.72 -0.83 10.28
CA LYS A 131 21.83 -0.83 11.45
C LYS A 131 20.49 -0.18 11.10
N PHE A 132 20.51 0.92 10.36
CA PHE A 132 19.30 1.58 9.87
C PHE A 132 18.46 0.66 8.97
N ILE A 133 19.09 0.00 7.99
CA ILE A 133 18.41 -0.92 7.06
C ILE A 133 17.78 -2.08 7.83
N VAL A 134 18.53 -2.71 8.74
CA VAL A 134 18.01 -3.81 9.56
C VAL A 134 16.85 -3.34 10.46
N SER A 135 17.00 -2.19 11.11
CA SER A 135 15.93 -1.62 11.95
C SER A 135 14.66 -1.32 11.14
N PHE A 136 14.83 -0.80 9.91
CA PHE A 136 13.71 -0.56 9.01
C PHE A 136 13.00 -1.86 8.61
N ILE A 137 13.74 -2.91 8.27
CA ILE A 137 13.16 -4.22 7.92
C ILE A 137 12.40 -4.80 9.12
N ILE A 138 12.96 -4.72 10.33
CA ILE A 138 12.30 -5.17 11.56
C ILE A 138 11.00 -4.38 11.77
N LEU A 139 11.04 -3.06 11.61
CA LEU A 139 9.86 -2.20 11.77
C LEU A 139 8.75 -2.56 10.78
N VAL A 140 9.11 -2.80 9.52
CA VAL A 140 8.15 -3.26 8.49
C VAL A 140 7.57 -4.63 8.87
N ALA A 141 8.39 -5.57 9.35
CA ALA A 141 7.92 -6.87 9.79
C ALA A 141 6.97 -6.77 10.98
N ILE A 142 7.29 -5.96 12.01
CA ILE A 142 6.40 -5.70 13.15
C ILE A 142 5.07 -5.11 12.65
N ASN A 143 5.12 -4.13 11.76
CA ASN A 143 3.93 -3.52 11.19
C ASN A 143 3.08 -4.53 10.41
N PHE A 144 3.71 -5.39 9.61
CA PHE A 144 3.01 -6.46 8.89
C PHE A 144 2.30 -7.41 9.86
N PHE A 145 2.97 -7.90 10.89
CA PHE A 145 2.38 -8.80 11.89
C PHE A 145 1.28 -8.12 12.72
N TYR A 146 1.40 -6.84 12.99
CA TYR A 146 0.34 -6.08 13.65
C TYR A 146 -0.96 -6.06 12.83
N PHE A 147 -0.87 -5.90 11.51
CA PHE A 147 -2.02 -5.91 10.60
C PHE A 147 -2.43 -7.32 10.13
N LEU A 148 -1.63 -8.35 10.40
CA LEU A 148 -1.88 -9.72 9.92
C LEU A 148 -3.31 -10.24 10.16
N PRO A 149 -3.95 -9.98 11.33
CA PRO A 149 -5.31 -10.45 11.56
C PRO A 149 -6.32 -9.96 10.52
N ILE A 150 -6.23 -8.71 10.09
CA ILE A 150 -7.15 -8.14 9.09
C ILE A 150 -6.74 -8.48 7.65
N TYR A 151 -5.53 -8.97 7.43
CA TYR A 151 -5.14 -9.52 6.12
C TYR A 151 -5.69 -10.94 5.92
N LEU A 152 -5.74 -11.72 7.00
CA LEU A 152 -6.11 -13.14 6.96
C LEU A 152 -7.56 -13.40 7.38
N GLY A 153 -8.32 -12.38 7.78
CA GLY A 153 -9.68 -12.55 8.28
C GLY A 153 -9.71 -13.33 9.62
N ILE A 154 -8.77 -13.06 10.51
CA ILE A 154 -8.78 -13.65 11.85
C ILE A 154 -9.79 -12.92 12.71
N SER A 155 -10.68 -13.65 13.38
CA SER A 155 -11.62 -13.08 14.34
C SER A 155 -10.87 -12.55 15.57
N ILE A 156 -11.03 -11.28 15.88
CA ILE A 156 -10.37 -10.57 17.00
C ILE A 156 -11.38 -9.70 17.75
N PRO A 157 -11.09 -9.32 19.01
CA PRO A 157 -11.88 -8.34 19.74
C PRO A 157 -12.07 -7.04 18.93
N TYR A 158 -13.27 -6.46 18.98
CA TYR A 158 -13.62 -5.26 18.22
C TYR A 158 -12.67 -4.08 18.51
N SER A 159 -12.27 -3.90 19.75
CA SER A 159 -11.29 -2.88 20.15
C SER A 159 -9.94 -3.07 19.45
N HIS A 160 -9.49 -4.33 19.31
CA HIS A 160 -8.26 -4.67 18.60
C HIS A 160 -8.40 -4.47 17.08
N TRP A 161 -9.57 -4.73 16.51
CA TRP A 161 -9.85 -4.39 15.11
C TRP A 161 -9.82 -2.88 14.91
N LEU A 162 -10.52 -2.11 15.76
CA LEU A 162 -10.59 -0.66 15.67
C LEU A 162 -9.21 0.01 15.80
N SER A 163 -8.32 -0.53 16.65
CA SER A 163 -6.96 -0.02 16.80
C SER A 163 -6.10 -0.14 15.52
N ARG A 164 -6.51 -0.98 14.57
CA ARG A 164 -5.89 -1.15 13.26
C ARG A 164 -6.46 -0.22 12.20
N MET A 165 -7.57 0.45 12.48
CA MET A 165 -8.18 1.44 11.60
C MET A 165 -7.52 2.80 11.83
N TRP A 166 -6.29 2.96 11.32
CA TRP A 166 -5.49 4.17 11.54
C TRP A 166 -6.05 5.40 10.82
N LEU A 167 -6.77 5.21 9.73
CA LEU A 167 -7.47 6.29 9.04
C LEU A 167 -8.99 6.08 9.13
N PRO A 168 -9.78 7.16 9.35
CA PRO A 168 -11.25 7.05 9.37
C PRO A 168 -11.84 6.46 8.07
N SER A 169 -11.14 6.62 6.97
CA SER A 169 -11.55 6.10 5.66
C SER A 169 -11.35 4.59 5.49
N TRP A 170 -10.76 3.90 6.47
CA TRP A 170 -10.58 2.45 6.45
C TRP A 170 -11.79 1.69 7.02
N ILE A 171 -12.71 2.43 7.67
CA ILE A 171 -13.96 1.92 8.24
C ILE A 171 -15.10 1.99 7.21
#